data_aab24d89156c5592e0de509199eb58b8
#
_entry.id   aab24d89156c5592e0de509199eb58b8
#
_cell.length_a   1.000
_cell.length_b   1.000
_cell.length_c   1.000
_cell.angle_alpha   90.00
_cell.angle_beta   90.00
_cell.angle_gamma   90.00
#
_symmetry.space_group_name_H-M   'P 1'
#
loop_
_entity.id
_entity.type
_entity.pdbx_description
1 polymer ?
#
loop_
_entity_poly.entity_id
_entity_poly.type
_entity_poly.pdbx_seq_one_letter_code
_entity_poly.pdbx_strand_id
1 'polypeptide(L)'
;NVLPECAETLQPFIDFTEASSLREIQELLLRSFDVQAITTLDIGFVLFGEDYKRGKLLVHLNEEHRKAGNDCHTELSDHLPNLLHLIAKMKDEEIRSEIGTLLLIPAVEKMADEFSFEKIEKKDVVYKKHQKVLLDYSADYRTVYQSCLRALFLALTKDFGDAAEAEPLKNNSPSNADPDIPGMNAGDKPIKDFSQNIETEMLTEK
;
A
#
# COMPACT_ATOMS: atom_id res chain seq x y z
N ASN A 1 18.94 3.16 15.12
CA ASN A 1 19.37 4.28 14.29
C ASN A 1 18.15 4.83 13.57
N VAL A 2 17.60 5.89 14.12
CA VAL A 2 16.55 6.66 13.42
C VAL A 2 17.23 7.29 12.20
N LEU A 3 16.67 7.10 11.02
CA LEU A 3 17.10 7.79 9.80
C LEU A 3 16.80 9.28 9.99
N PRO A 4 17.79 10.18 10.07
CA PRO A 4 17.56 11.60 10.35
C PRO A 4 16.58 12.24 9.37
N GLU A 5 16.69 11.87 8.11
CA GLU A 5 15.85 12.33 7.01
C GLU A 5 14.36 11.94 7.20
N CYS A 6 14.10 10.72 7.69
CA CYS A 6 12.73 10.32 8.02
C CYS A 6 12.16 11.13 9.18
N ALA A 7 12.98 11.45 10.19
CA ALA A 7 12.57 12.24 11.34
C ALA A 7 12.21 13.68 10.93
N GLU A 8 13.05 14.32 10.09
CA GLU A 8 12.78 15.65 9.55
C GLU A 8 11.50 15.67 8.70
N THR A 9 11.32 14.64 7.85
CA THR A 9 10.13 14.53 7.00
C THR A 9 8.86 14.31 7.83
N LEU A 10 8.95 13.64 8.97
CA LEU A 10 7.81 13.37 9.86
C LEU A 10 7.46 14.58 10.76
N GLN A 11 8.34 15.56 10.90
CA GLN A 11 8.17 16.68 11.84
C GLN A 11 6.82 17.41 11.72
N PRO A 12 6.28 17.72 10.51
CA PRO A 12 4.97 18.37 10.40
C PRO A 12 3.82 17.59 11.02
N PHE A 13 3.88 16.25 10.98
CA PHE A 13 2.88 15.40 11.64
C PHE A 13 3.04 15.41 13.17
N ILE A 14 4.27 15.39 13.65
CA ILE A 14 4.56 15.47 15.10
C ILE A 14 4.04 16.78 15.64
N ASP A 15 4.40 17.91 15.02
CA ASP A 15 3.97 19.25 15.44
C ASP A 15 2.44 19.36 15.47
N PHE A 16 1.77 18.82 14.45
CA PHE A 16 0.32 18.77 14.40
C PHE A 16 -0.28 17.94 15.55
N THR A 17 0.25 16.75 15.81
CA THR A 17 -0.30 15.87 16.86
C THR A 17 -0.07 16.42 18.27
N GLU A 18 1.02 17.14 18.49
CA GLU A 18 1.30 17.81 19.75
C GLU A 18 0.40 19.03 20.01
N ALA A 19 0.03 19.74 18.94
CA ALA A 19 -0.81 20.94 19.01
C ALA A 19 -2.32 20.65 18.99
N SER A 20 -2.73 19.44 18.59
CA SER A 20 -4.13 19.09 18.31
C SER A 20 -4.73 18.21 19.39
N SER A 21 -6.06 18.33 19.58
CA SER A 21 -6.82 17.37 20.39
C SER A 21 -6.96 16.01 19.66
N LEU A 22 -7.19 14.94 20.43
CA LEU A 22 -7.46 13.61 19.87
C LEU A 22 -8.59 13.63 18.85
N ARG A 23 -9.64 14.44 19.07
CA ARG A 23 -10.77 14.56 18.17
C ARG A 23 -10.36 15.16 16.82
N GLU A 24 -9.53 16.18 16.81
CA GLU A 24 -9.01 16.80 15.58
C GLU A 24 -8.13 15.83 14.80
N ILE A 25 -7.28 15.07 15.49
CA ILE A 25 -6.45 14.03 14.86
C ILE A 25 -7.32 12.95 14.21
N GLN A 26 -8.34 12.45 14.93
CA GLN A 26 -9.28 11.46 14.41
C GLN A 26 -10.09 11.99 13.23
N GLU A 27 -10.55 13.24 13.30
CA GLU A 27 -11.29 13.86 12.22
C GLU A 27 -10.44 14.00 10.96
N LEU A 28 -9.19 14.42 11.10
CA LEU A 28 -8.27 14.52 9.97
C LEU A 28 -7.95 13.14 9.37
N LEU A 29 -7.79 12.10 10.21
CA LEU A 29 -7.60 10.73 9.76
C LEU A 29 -8.76 10.25 8.89
N LEU A 30 -9.99 10.38 9.39
CA LEU A 30 -11.21 9.97 8.67
C LEU A 30 -11.34 10.68 7.32
N ARG A 31 -11.04 11.97 7.26
CA ARG A 31 -11.09 12.76 6.01
C ARG A 31 -9.97 12.41 5.04
N SER A 32 -8.83 11.99 5.55
CA SER A 32 -7.70 11.63 4.71
C SER A 32 -7.90 10.25 4.06
N PHE A 33 -8.54 9.29 4.76
CA PHE A 33 -8.52 7.89 4.36
C PHE A 33 -9.88 7.18 4.31
N ASP A 34 -10.98 7.80 4.77
CA ASP A 34 -12.28 7.14 4.84
C ASP A 34 -13.41 8.01 4.25
N VAL A 35 -13.78 9.11 4.89
CA VAL A 35 -14.92 9.94 4.46
C VAL A 35 -14.47 11.02 3.48
N GLN A 36 -14.88 10.93 2.21
CA GLN A 36 -14.40 11.80 1.14
C GLN A 36 -12.87 11.73 1.01
N ALA A 37 -12.36 10.53 1.11
CA ALA A 37 -10.95 10.23 1.25
C ALA A 37 -10.05 10.85 0.16
N ILE A 38 -8.89 11.36 0.58
CA ILE A 38 -7.83 11.75 -0.35
C ILE A 38 -7.27 10.49 -1.01
N THR A 39 -7.00 9.46 -0.19
CA THR A 39 -6.60 8.12 -0.63
C THR A 39 -7.15 7.08 0.34
N THR A 40 -6.95 5.79 0.07
CA THR A 40 -7.26 4.70 1.00
C THR A 40 -5.99 4.13 1.61
N LEU A 41 -6.11 3.43 2.74
CA LEU A 41 -5.01 2.66 3.34
C LEU A 41 -4.93 1.22 2.80
N ASP A 42 -5.82 0.83 1.90
CA ASP A 42 -5.84 -0.50 1.29
C ASP A 42 -4.85 -0.57 0.12
N ILE A 43 -3.71 -1.19 0.34
CA ILE A 43 -2.58 -1.25 -0.61
C ILE A 43 -2.99 -1.88 -1.95
N GLY A 44 -3.73 -2.97 -1.92
CA GLY A 44 -4.21 -3.62 -3.13
C GLY A 44 -5.18 -2.76 -3.94
N PHE A 45 -6.00 -1.93 -3.28
CA PHE A 45 -6.85 -0.98 -3.96
C PHE A 45 -6.04 0.15 -4.62
N VAL A 46 -5.02 0.66 -3.94
CA VAL A 46 -4.13 1.70 -4.48
C VAL A 46 -3.39 1.21 -5.73
N LEU A 47 -3.00 -0.06 -5.76
CA LEU A 47 -2.25 -0.64 -6.88
C LEU A 47 -3.13 -1.10 -8.04
N PHE A 48 -4.25 -1.76 -7.75
CA PHE A 48 -5.07 -2.49 -8.73
C PHE A 48 -6.51 -1.98 -8.84
N GLY A 49 -6.96 -1.06 -7.96
CA GLY A 49 -8.36 -0.65 -7.92
C GLY A 49 -9.29 -1.79 -7.53
N GLU A 50 -10.45 -1.88 -8.21
CA GLU A 50 -11.46 -2.95 -8.03
C GLU A 50 -11.22 -4.14 -8.97
N ASP A 51 -9.97 -4.37 -9.39
CA ASP A 51 -9.62 -5.46 -10.29
C ASP A 51 -9.61 -6.82 -9.54
N TYR A 52 -9.86 -7.89 -10.29
CA TYR A 52 -9.75 -9.28 -9.84
C TYR A 52 -8.35 -9.61 -9.24
N LYS A 53 -7.32 -8.90 -9.67
CA LYS A 53 -5.95 -8.99 -9.13
C LYS A 53 -5.91 -8.72 -7.63
N ARG A 54 -6.68 -7.71 -7.16
CA ARG A 54 -6.79 -7.43 -5.72
C ARG A 54 -7.35 -8.63 -4.96
N GLY A 55 -8.36 -9.31 -5.52
CA GLY A 55 -8.93 -10.51 -4.90
C GLY A 55 -7.89 -11.62 -4.69
N LYS A 56 -7.04 -11.87 -5.68
CA LYS A 56 -5.94 -12.84 -5.57
C LYS A 56 -4.92 -12.40 -4.52
N LEU A 57 -4.54 -11.12 -4.53
CA LEU A 57 -3.61 -10.57 -3.54
C LEU A 57 -4.13 -10.78 -2.11
N LEU A 58 -5.40 -10.48 -1.85
CA LEU A 58 -6.02 -10.66 -0.53
C LEU A 58 -5.94 -12.12 -0.05
N VAL A 59 -6.15 -13.09 -0.94
CA VAL A 59 -6.03 -14.52 -0.60
C VAL A 59 -4.61 -14.87 -0.17
N HIS A 60 -3.60 -14.43 -0.92
CA HIS A 60 -2.19 -14.68 -0.59
C HIS A 60 -1.78 -13.99 0.71
N LEU A 61 -2.15 -12.71 0.88
CA LEU A 61 -1.83 -11.98 2.10
C LEU A 61 -2.49 -12.61 3.34
N ASN A 62 -3.74 -13.08 3.24
CA ASN A 62 -4.40 -13.80 4.34
C ASN A 62 -3.61 -15.03 4.77
N GLU A 63 -3.02 -15.76 3.82
CA GLU A 63 -2.19 -16.92 4.14
C GLU A 63 -0.88 -16.50 4.84
N GLU A 64 -0.22 -15.46 4.36
CA GLU A 64 1.01 -14.94 4.99
C GLU A 64 0.74 -14.38 6.40
N HIS A 65 -0.38 -13.67 6.60
CA HIS A 65 -0.81 -13.24 7.93
C HIS A 65 -1.01 -14.43 8.87
N ARG A 66 -1.67 -15.48 8.39
CA ARG A 66 -1.89 -16.71 9.18
C ARG A 66 -0.57 -17.39 9.54
N LYS A 67 0.38 -17.50 8.58
CA LYS A 67 1.71 -18.09 8.82
C LYS A 67 2.52 -17.30 9.85
N ALA A 68 2.45 -15.97 9.78
CA ALA A 68 3.16 -15.07 10.68
C ALA A 68 2.46 -14.88 12.05
N GLY A 69 1.26 -15.44 12.24
CA GLY A 69 0.46 -15.20 13.43
C GLY A 69 0.06 -13.73 13.60
N ASN A 70 -0.19 -13.05 12.48
CA ASN A 70 -0.64 -11.65 12.47
C ASN A 70 -2.16 -11.59 12.32
N ASP A 71 -2.82 -10.97 13.29
CA ASP A 71 -4.28 -10.76 13.28
C ASP A 71 -4.59 -9.41 12.60
N CYS A 72 -5.44 -9.44 11.59
CA CYS A 72 -5.90 -8.24 10.87
C CYS A 72 -7.13 -7.60 11.50
N HIS A 73 -7.71 -8.20 12.54
CA HIS A 73 -8.93 -7.76 13.22
C HIS A 73 -10.09 -7.54 12.22
N THR A 74 -10.62 -6.32 12.15
CA THR A 74 -11.75 -5.95 11.30
C THR A 74 -11.35 -5.47 9.90
N GLU A 75 -10.06 -5.19 9.70
CA GLU A 75 -9.54 -4.66 8.46
C GLU A 75 -9.13 -5.77 7.47
N LEU A 76 -9.03 -5.43 6.20
CA LEU A 76 -8.57 -6.36 5.18
C LEU A 76 -7.08 -6.67 5.33
N SER A 77 -6.65 -7.78 4.76
CA SER A 77 -5.25 -8.22 4.80
C SER A 77 -4.31 -7.28 4.05
N ASP A 78 -4.80 -6.50 3.08
CA ASP A 78 -4.02 -5.50 2.33
C ASP A 78 -4.01 -4.11 3.00
N HIS A 79 -4.61 -3.96 4.20
CA HIS A 79 -4.60 -2.69 4.92
C HIS A 79 -3.18 -2.35 5.40
N LEU A 80 -2.71 -1.13 5.12
CA LEU A 80 -1.31 -0.71 5.35
C LEU A 80 -0.78 -1.04 6.75
N PRO A 81 -1.46 -0.71 7.87
CA PRO A 81 -1.00 -1.10 9.20
C PRO A 81 -0.83 -2.62 9.36
N ASN A 82 -1.75 -3.43 8.78
CA ASN A 82 -1.67 -4.88 8.85
C ASN A 82 -0.44 -5.41 8.10
N LEU A 83 -0.13 -4.84 6.94
CA LEU A 83 1.07 -5.22 6.16
C LEU A 83 2.37 -4.81 6.86
N LEU A 84 2.42 -3.63 7.49
CA LEU A 84 3.57 -3.21 8.29
C LEU A 84 3.81 -4.15 9.47
N HIS A 85 2.74 -4.58 10.16
CA HIS A 85 2.83 -5.59 11.21
C HIS A 85 3.24 -6.96 10.67
N LEU A 86 2.77 -7.33 9.48
CA LEU A 86 3.13 -8.58 8.82
C LEU A 86 4.63 -8.64 8.56
N ILE A 87 5.19 -7.68 7.82
CA ILE A 87 6.62 -7.67 7.49
C ILE A 87 7.53 -7.63 8.72
N ALA A 88 7.06 -7.02 9.83
CA ALA A 88 7.78 -7.02 11.10
C ALA A 88 7.81 -8.40 11.80
N LYS A 89 6.83 -9.27 11.53
CA LYS A 89 6.71 -10.62 12.12
C LYS A 89 7.22 -11.73 11.21
N MET A 90 7.32 -11.47 9.91
CA MET A 90 7.75 -12.47 8.92
C MET A 90 9.17 -12.93 9.17
N LYS A 91 9.37 -14.25 9.04
CA LYS A 91 10.69 -14.90 9.09
C LYS A 91 11.25 -15.19 7.70
N ASP A 92 10.37 -15.29 6.70
CA ASP A 92 10.73 -15.48 5.31
C ASP A 92 11.18 -14.15 4.73
N GLU A 93 12.50 -14.00 4.55
CA GLU A 93 13.09 -12.76 4.09
C GLU A 93 12.83 -12.50 2.62
N GLU A 94 12.66 -13.55 1.80
CA GLU A 94 12.38 -13.43 0.38
C GLU A 94 10.97 -12.82 0.18
N ILE A 95 9.95 -13.44 0.75
CA ILE A 95 8.56 -12.92 0.67
C ILE A 95 8.44 -11.56 1.35
N ARG A 96 9.13 -11.34 2.47
CA ARG A 96 9.16 -10.03 3.14
C ARG A 96 9.71 -8.93 2.24
N SER A 97 10.81 -9.23 1.52
CA SER A 97 11.41 -8.31 0.57
C SER A 97 10.49 -8.04 -0.61
N GLU A 98 9.84 -9.06 -1.16
CA GLU A 98 8.86 -8.91 -2.24
C GLU A 98 7.67 -8.03 -1.83
N ILE A 99 7.09 -8.25 -0.66
CA ILE A 99 6.02 -7.38 -0.14
C ILE A 99 6.51 -5.94 0.02
N GLY A 100 7.74 -5.75 0.51
CA GLY A 100 8.34 -4.42 0.65
C GLY A 100 8.51 -3.71 -0.69
N THR A 101 9.15 -4.37 -1.65
CA THR A 101 9.54 -3.78 -2.94
C THR A 101 8.37 -3.67 -3.93
N LEU A 102 7.55 -4.73 -4.05
CA LEU A 102 6.53 -4.81 -5.10
C LEU A 102 5.17 -4.24 -4.66
N LEU A 103 4.89 -4.21 -3.36
CA LEU A 103 3.61 -3.73 -2.85
C LEU A 103 3.74 -2.43 -2.06
N LEU A 104 4.53 -2.43 -0.97
CA LEU A 104 4.53 -1.31 -0.04
C LEU A 104 5.16 -0.05 -0.62
N ILE A 105 6.35 -0.13 -1.21
CA ILE A 105 7.04 1.04 -1.78
C ILE A 105 6.17 1.73 -2.85
N PRO A 106 5.73 1.05 -3.94
CA PRO A 106 4.96 1.71 -4.99
C PRO A 106 3.58 2.19 -4.52
N ALA A 107 2.95 1.50 -3.58
CA ALA A 107 1.66 1.93 -3.07
C ALA A 107 1.78 3.16 -2.18
N VAL A 108 2.74 3.20 -1.25
CA VAL A 108 2.96 4.34 -0.36
C VAL A 108 3.38 5.58 -1.14
N GLU A 109 4.18 5.42 -2.20
CA GLU A 109 4.50 6.51 -3.13
C GLU A 109 3.24 7.08 -3.78
N LYS A 110 2.40 6.22 -4.40
CA LYS A 110 1.13 6.63 -4.99
C LYS A 110 0.21 7.32 -3.97
N MET A 111 0.12 6.77 -2.75
CA MET A 111 -0.68 7.37 -1.67
C MET A 111 -0.18 8.76 -1.29
N ALA A 112 1.14 8.95 -1.14
CA ALA A 112 1.73 10.25 -0.82
C ALA A 112 1.47 11.28 -1.93
N ASP A 113 1.49 10.85 -3.19
CA ASP A 113 1.22 11.70 -4.34
C ASP A 113 -0.24 12.16 -4.44
N GLU A 114 -1.20 11.38 -3.91
CA GLU A 114 -2.61 11.79 -3.85
C GLU A 114 -2.83 13.03 -2.97
N PHE A 115 -1.94 13.30 -2.01
CA PHE A 115 -1.95 14.49 -1.18
C PHE A 115 -1.33 15.72 -1.86
N SER A 116 -0.96 15.66 -3.14
CA SER A 116 -0.50 16.84 -3.87
C SER A 116 -1.62 17.88 -3.99
N PHE A 117 -1.24 19.15 -3.90
CA PHE A 117 -2.20 20.27 -3.94
C PHE A 117 -3.14 20.20 -5.14
N GLU A 118 -2.58 19.90 -6.32
CA GLU A 118 -3.37 19.79 -7.56
C GLU A 118 -4.43 18.68 -7.52
N LYS A 119 -4.11 17.53 -6.92
CA LYS A 119 -5.04 16.40 -6.81
C LYS A 119 -6.13 16.66 -5.79
N ILE A 120 -5.76 17.26 -4.65
CA ILE A 120 -6.73 17.67 -3.62
C ILE A 120 -7.71 18.70 -4.19
N GLU A 121 -7.21 19.72 -4.89
CA GLU A 121 -8.07 20.77 -5.48
C GLU A 121 -9.04 20.18 -6.51
N LYS A 122 -8.58 19.26 -7.37
CA LYS A 122 -9.46 18.57 -8.32
C LYS A 122 -10.57 17.77 -7.62
N LYS A 123 -10.25 17.06 -6.55
CA LYS A 123 -11.25 16.33 -5.74
C LYS A 123 -12.25 17.27 -5.08
N ASP A 124 -11.79 18.38 -4.51
CA ASP A 124 -12.65 19.39 -3.89
C ASP A 124 -13.64 20.00 -4.88
N VAL A 125 -13.23 20.30 -6.10
CA VAL A 125 -14.13 20.82 -7.15
C VAL A 125 -15.25 19.83 -7.44
N VAL A 126 -14.93 18.53 -7.53
CA VAL A 126 -15.92 17.47 -7.76
C VAL A 126 -16.90 17.38 -6.57
N TYR A 127 -16.39 17.36 -5.34
CA TYR A 127 -17.24 17.29 -4.14
C TYR A 127 -18.15 18.52 -3.96
N LYS A 128 -17.62 19.72 -4.16
CA LYS A 128 -18.42 20.96 -4.11
C LYS A 128 -19.56 20.95 -5.12
N LYS A 129 -19.34 20.38 -6.31
CA LYS A 129 -20.33 20.29 -7.36
C LYS A 129 -21.48 19.32 -7.01
N HIS A 130 -21.18 18.23 -6.31
CA HIS A 130 -22.16 17.16 -6.06
C HIS A 130 -22.87 17.28 -4.71
N GLN A 131 -22.27 17.86 -3.67
CA GLN A 131 -22.80 17.77 -2.31
C GLN A 131 -23.19 19.09 -1.64
N LYS A 132 -22.96 20.25 -2.25
CA LYS A 132 -23.27 21.59 -1.67
C LYS A 132 -22.78 21.80 -0.22
N VAL A 133 -21.76 21.06 0.21
CA VAL A 133 -21.21 21.15 1.56
C VAL A 133 -20.13 22.23 1.57
N LEU A 134 -20.25 23.16 2.53
CA LEU A 134 -19.20 24.11 2.86
C LEU A 134 -18.04 23.34 3.50
N LEU A 135 -17.02 23.03 2.68
CA LEU A 135 -15.75 22.52 3.18
C LEU A 135 -14.90 23.73 3.58
N ASP A 136 -15.04 24.14 4.83
CA ASP A 136 -14.17 25.14 5.43
C ASP A 136 -12.98 24.40 6.07
N TYR A 137 -11.89 24.28 5.32
CA TYR A 137 -10.65 23.68 5.81
C TYR A 137 -9.47 24.55 5.42
N SER A 138 -8.71 24.94 6.43
CA SER A 138 -7.37 25.45 6.23
C SER A 138 -6.57 24.44 5.39
N ALA A 139 -6.06 24.86 4.25
CA ALA A 139 -5.30 24.04 3.32
C ALA A 139 -4.09 23.35 3.99
N ASP A 140 -3.62 23.93 5.10
CA ASP A 140 -2.42 23.51 5.81
C ASP A 140 -2.52 22.14 6.48
N TYR A 141 -3.71 21.72 6.95
CA TYR A 141 -3.86 20.41 7.62
C TYR A 141 -4.00 19.22 6.67
N ARG A 142 -4.37 19.46 5.41
CA ARG A 142 -4.63 18.39 4.44
C ARG A 142 -3.39 17.59 4.06
N THR A 143 -2.21 18.18 4.20
CA THR A 143 -0.93 17.57 3.84
C THR A 143 -0.19 16.94 5.01
N VAL A 144 -0.74 17.01 6.23
CA VAL A 144 -0.09 16.45 7.44
C VAL A 144 0.20 14.96 7.27
N TYR A 145 -0.78 14.17 6.80
CA TYR A 145 -0.56 12.73 6.56
C TYR A 145 0.37 12.45 5.37
N GLN A 146 0.57 13.40 4.46
CA GLN A 146 1.57 13.27 3.40
C GLN A 146 2.98 13.13 3.99
N SER A 147 3.28 13.87 5.07
CA SER A 147 4.59 13.77 5.73
C SER A 147 4.81 12.39 6.35
N CYS A 148 3.75 11.77 6.92
CA CYS A 148 3.82 10.40 7.42
C CYS A 148 4.11 9.39 6.30
N LEU A 149 3.38 9.49 5.19
CA LEU A 149 3.54 8.60 4.05
C LEU A 149 4.92 8.76 3.39
N ARG A 150 5.42 10.00 3.29
CA ARG A 150 6.77 10.26 2.76
C ARG A 150 7.87 9.73 3.68
N ALA A 151 7.73 9.92 5.00
CA ALA A 151 8.67 9.35 5.96
C ALA A 151 8.66 7.81 5.91
N LEU A 152 7.48 7.20 5.79
CA LEU A 152 7.33 5.76 5.61
C LEU A 152 7.97 5.29 4.30
N PHE A 153 7.76 6.00 3.19
CA PHE A 153 8.38 5.70 1.90
C PHE A 153 9.90 5.69 2.00
N LEU A 154 10.51 6.71 2.64
CA LEU A 154 11.95 6.77 2.85
C LEU A 154 12.46 5.59 3.69
N ALA A 155 11.74 5.22 4.75
CA ALA A 155 12.10 4.08 5.58
C ALA A 155 12.04 2.75 4.80
N LEU A 156 10.94 2.52 4.06
CA LEU A 156 10.75 1.32 3.25
C LEU A 156 11.80 1.23 2.13
N THR A 157 12.10 2.35 1.46
CA THR A 157 13.13 2.40 0.42
C THR A 157 14.51 2.08 1.00
N LYS A 158 14.79 2.52 2.23
CA LYS A 158 16.05 2.19 2.91
C LYS A 158 16.15 0.72 3.28
N ASP A 159 15.04 0.12 3.71
CA ASP A 159 15.02 -1.28 4.16
C ASP A 159 14.95 -2.28 2.99
N PHE A 160 14.30 -1.92 1.90
CA PHE A 160 13.98 -2.82 0.79
C PHE A 160 14.44 -2.32 -0.59
N GLY A 161 14.88 -1.05 -0.73
CA GLY A 161 15.19 -0.45 -2.04
C GLY A 161 16.38 -1.11 -2.75
N ASP A 162 17.38 -1.56 -2.03
CA ASP A 162 18.54 -2.25 -2.60
C ASP A 162 18.16 -3.60 -3.25
N ALA A 163 17.05 -4.20 -2.82
CA ALA A 163 16.52 -5.43 -3.44
C ALA A 163 15.86 -5.18 -4.81
N ALA A 164 15.42 -3.95 -5.08
CA ALA A 164 14.81 -3.58 -6.37
C ALA A 164 15.86 -3.41 -7.50
N GLU A 165 17.14 -3.23 -7.17
CA GLU A 165 18.25 -3.16 -8.15
C GLU A 165 18.87 -4.55 -8.49
N ALA A 166 18.49 -5.60 -7.76
CA ALA A 166 18.91 -6.96 -8.07
C ALA A 166 18.12 -7.49 -9.27
N GLU A 167 18.82 -7.58 -10.41
CA GLU A 167 18.48 -8.03 -11.76
C GLU A 167 17.10 -8.69 -11.98
N PRO A 168 16.39 -8.31 -13.06
CA PRO A 168 15.20 -9.03 -13.50
C PRO A 168 15.57 -10.49 -13.85
N LEU A 169 14.89 -11.42 -13.22
CA LEU A 169 15.02 -12.86 -13.47
C LEU A 169 14.90 -13.14 -14.97
N LYS A 170 15.94 -13.71 -15.54
CA LYS A 170 16.02 -14.10 -16.95
C LYS A 170 14.82 -14.98 -17.31
N ASN A 171 14.01 -14.49 -18.25
CA ASN A 171 12.93 -15.23 -18.89
C ASN A 171 13.43 -16.58 -19.43
N ASN A 172 13.15 -17.68 -18.74
CA ASN A 172 13.13 -18.99 -19.31
C ASN A 172 11.68 -19.26 -19.75
N SER A 173 11.37 -18.98 -21.00
CA SER A 173 10.14 -19.40 -21.63
C SER A 173 10.08 -20.93 -21.67
N PRO A 174 9.04 -21.59 -21.15
CA PRO A 174 8.75 -22.96 -21.50
C PRO A 174 7.99 -22.98 -22.82
N SER A 175 8.56 -23.74 -23.77
CA SER A 175 7.94 -24.12 -25.03
C SER A 175 6.61 -24.89 -24.83
N ASN A 176 5.66 -24.59 -25.70
CA ASN A 176 4.43 -25.29 -26.04
C ASN A 176 4.23 -26.72 -25.49
N ALA A 177 3.15 -26.91 -24.76
CA ALA A 177 2.43 -28.19 -24.74
C ALA A 177 0.94 -27.95 -24.45
N ASP A 178 0.14 -28.61 -25.22
CA ASP A 178 -1.26 -28.69 -25.56
C ASP A 178 -2.26 -28.81 -24.38
N PRO A 179 -3.56 -28.48 -24.63
CA PRO A 179 -4.57 -28.46 -23.58
C PRO A 179 -5.32 -29.78 -23.51
N ASP A 180 -5.41 -30.37 -22.33
CA ASP A 180 -6.49 -31.28 -21.98
C ASP A 180 -6.88 -31.13 -20.51
N ILE A 181 -8.10 -30.69 -20.28
CA ILE A 181 -8.77 -30.73 -18.99
C ILE A 181 -9.56 -32.05 -18.93
N PRO A 182 -9.55 -32.86 -17.85
CA PRO A 182 -10.39 -32.57 -16.70
C PRO A 182 -9.87 -33.05 -15.34
N GLY A 183 -10.37 -32.44 -14.26
CA GLY A 183 -10.37 -33.03 -12.93
C GLY A 183 -9.63 -32.26 -11.86
N MET A 184 -10.40 -31.52 -11.04
CA MET A 184 -10.01 -31.04 -9.72
C MET A 184 -9.28 -32.11 -8.92
N ASN A 185 -8.11 -31.75 -8.40
CA ASN A 185 -7.63 -32.27 -7.13
C ASN A 185 -6.78 -31.21 -6.45
N ALA A 186 -7.23 -30.83 -5.25
CA ALA A 186 -6.52 -29.99 -4.30
C ALA A 186 -5.24 -30.70 -3.86
N GLY A 187 -4.11 -30.05 -4.04
CA GLY A 187 -2.83 -30.53 -3.56
C GLY A 187 -1.75 -29.49 -3.80
N ASP A 188 -1.37 -28.86 -2.71
CA ASP A 188 -0.17 -28.07 -2.45
C ASP A 188 0.82 -27.89 -3.60
N LYS A 189 0.90 -26.67 -4.16
CA LYS A 189 2.10 -26.17 -4.80
C LYS A 189 2.62 -24.97 -4.02
N PRO A 190 3.93 -24.93 -3.69
CA PRO A 190 4.53 -23.83 -2.96
C PRO A 190 4.57 -22.56 -3.82
N ILE A 191 4.45 -21.42 -3.16
CA ILE A 191 4.27 -20.03 -3.63
C ILE A 191 5.53 -19.51 -4.37
N LYS A 192 6.07 -20.26 -5.32
CA LYS A 192 7.07 -19.71 -6.26
C LYS A 192 6.45 -18.82 -7.35
N ASP A 193 5.13 -18.62 -7.30
CA ASP A 193 4.36 -17.95 -8.35
C ASP A 193 3.95 -16.51 -7.99
N PHE A 194 4.31 -16.00 -6.81
CA PHE A 194 3.87 -14.68 -6.35
C PHE A 194 4.51 -13.55 -7.16
N SER A 195 5.84 -13.56 -7.29
CA SER A 195 6.61 -12.57 -8.06
C SER A 195 6.24 -12.60 -9.54
N GLN A 196 6.12 -13.78 -10.14
CA GLN A 196 5.81 -13.92 -11.57
C GLN A 196 4.40 -13.40 -11.92
N ASN A 197 3.43 -13.57 -11.02
CA ASN A 197 2.08 -13.08 -11.26
C ASN A 197 1.99 -11.55 -11.13
N ILE A 198 2.68 -10.93 -10.17
CA ILE A 198 2.65 -9.48 -9.96
C ILE A 198 3.43 -8.75 -11.06
N GLU A 199 4.64 -9.20 -11.40
CA GLU A 199 5.45 -8.57 -12.46
C GLU A 199 4.79 -8.66 -13.84
N THR A 200 4.22 -9.81 -14.20
CA THR A 200 3.52 -9.98 -15.47
C THR A 200 2.30 -9.08 -15.56
N GLU A 201 1.63 -8.85 -14.45
CA GLU A 201 0.43 -8.02 -14.39
C GLU A 201 0.74 -6.51 -14.36
N MET A 202 1.87 -6.09 -13.78
CA MET A 202 2.33 -4.70 -13.82
C MET A 202 2.86 -4.27 -15.19
N LEU A 203 3.40 -5.20 -16.01
CA LEU A 203 3.95 -4.91 -17.34
C LEU A 203 2.88 -4.84 -18.45
N THR A 204 1.66 -5.25 -18.20
CA THR A 204 0.56 -5.23 -19.20
C THR A 204 -0.23 -3.91 -19.23
N GLU A 205 0.11 -2.93 -18.40
CA GLU A 205 -0.51 -1.58 -18.39
C GLU A 205 0.39 -0.49 -19.02
N LYS A 206 0.93 -0.73 -20.22
CA LYS A 206 1.50 0.35 -21.05
C LYS A 206 0.78 0.46 -22.37
#